data_050b938e534d98050a7dc0e22b4da0da
#
_entry.id   050b938e534d98050a7dc0e22b4da0da
#
_cell.length_a   1.000
_cell.length_b   1.000
_cell.length_c   1.000
_cell.angle_alpha   90.00
_cell.angle_beta   90.00
_cell.angle_gamma   90.00
#
_symmetry.space_group_name_H-M   'P 1'
#
loop_
_entity.id
_entity.type
_entity.pdbx_description
1 polymer ?
#
loop_
_entity_poly.entity_id
_entity_poly.type
_entity_poly.pdbx_seq_one_letter_code
_entity_poly.pdbx_strand_id
1 'polypeptide(L)'
;MSPKTESLTSDLAGIVGEVAVEENPQVTVAGKSPAVRVRPKSVDEVGKVLAFANDHGLGVIPTGSGTKLETGNPPEKFDVLLDLSGLDQIVEYDAENLTIAAQAGVRVKDLVELVGKDGLFFPADPSFPGEATIGGVVATSDNGPKRFQHGNLRDVVLGVKVVLPNGELVKFGGRTIKNVSGYDVTKMMIGSMGILGVIVEATFRLLPQPQREDVLVHAFPRLTDVAKLSGEVLDSVLVPSSLELISSAARRLLNGVAPDFAQGEYLLVVGLEGHPDAVARQEKDLTSMCANLAPNRTALVVGGDCVAEGKKPSEREVACEIHESHETCNCQTVTDQATVESLWNEIYNLERTAKEAGYPVAAKVAVPLSIVWEMAQAAEESAAANSVEVAYKISAGNGILNLYLNGDNENIVAVLEDLRTLAEKREGSLVLKSSQVFIGGFETWGDPQGAYVPLIKATKAKFDSNGILNVGRYMGRV
;
A
#
# COMPACT_ATOMS: atom_id res chain seq x y z
N MET A 1 7.41 34.24 17.47
CA MET A 1 7.76 32.94 18.07
C MET A 1 7.14 32.86 19.45
N SER A 2 6.56 31.75 19.82
CA SER A 2 6.06 31.56 21.19
C SER A 2 7.24 31.20 22.08
N PRO A 3 7.41 31.80 23.30
CA PRO A 3 8.48 31.41 24.23
C PRO A 3 8.51 29.92 24.58
N LYS A 4 7.36 29.24 24.42
CA LYS A 4 7.24 27.79 24.60
C LYS A 4 7.95 26.97 23.52
N THR A 5 8.01 27.45 22.27
CA THR A 5 8.64 26.72 21.15
C THR A 5 10.16 26.76 21.27
N GLU A 6 10.75 27.90 21.64
CA GLU A 6 12.21 28.04 21.82
C GLU A 6 12.74 27.14 22.96
N SER A 7 12.00 27.04 24.08
CA SER A 7 12.32 26.12 25.18
C SER A 7 12.25 24.65 24.69
N LEU A 8 11.18 24.28 23.95
CA LEU A 8 10.98 22.93 23.45
C LEU A 8 12.11 22.50 22.51
N THR A 9 12.51 23.36 21.57
CA THR A 9 13.63 23.14 20.67
C THR A 9 14.93 22.91 21.40
N SER A 10 15.23 23.77 22.39
CA SER A 10 16.47 23.64 23.18
C SER A 10 16.52 22.33 23.98
N ASP A 11 15.40 21.94 24.60
CA ASP A 11 15.32 20.72 25.42
C ASP A 11 15.51 19.48 24.54
N LEU A 12 14.84 19.43 23.39
CA LEU A 12 14.97 18.31 22.43
C LEU A 12 16.34 18.30 21.76
N ALA A 13 16.93 19.46 21.47
CA ALA A 13 18.32 19.54 20.98
C ALA A 13 19.34 19.00 21.99
N GLY A 14 19.07 19.15 23.29
CA GLY A 14 19.86 18.52 24.35
C GLY A 14 19.84 16.97 24.31
N ILE A 15 18.81 16.38 23.72
CA ILE A 15 18.65 14.93 23.59
C ILE A 15 19.29 14.39 22.30
N VAL A 16 19.00 15.01 21.14
CA VAL A 16 19.36 14.48 19.81
C VAL A 16 20.42 15.31 19.07
N GLY A 17 20.84 16.44 19.64
CA GLY A 17 21.72 17.42 19.02
C GLY A 17 20.98 18.46 18.17
N GLU A 18 21.55 19.68 18.10
CA GLU A 18 20.91 20.84 17.44
C GLU A 18 20.54 20.58 15.97
N VAL A 19 21.40 19.90 15.22
CA VAL A 19 21.20 19.62 13.77
C VAL A 19 20.00 18.68 13.52
N ALA A 20 19.61 17.94 14.54
CA ALA A 20 18.51 16.95 14.43
C ALA A 20 17.14 17.54 14.82
N VAL A 21 17.05 18.82 15.16
CA VAL A 21 15.81 19.52 15.52
C VAL A 21 15.55 20.65 14.53
N GLU A 22 14.38 20.64 13.91
CA GLU A 22 13.90 21.66 12.97
C GLU A 22 12.68 22.35 13.60
N GLU A 23 12.75 23.66 13.77
CA GLU A 23 11.62 24.47 14.24
C GLU A 23 10.63 24.76 13.11
N ASN A 24 9.34 24.75 13.45
CA ASN A 24 8.26 25.10 12.52
C ASN A 24 8.42 24.46 11.14
N PRO A 25 8.60 23.13 11.07
CA PRO A 25 8.82 22.44 9.81
C PRO A 25 7.62 22.65 8.86
N GLN A 26 7.91 22.75 7.56
CA GLN A 26 6.89 22.94 6.52
C GLN A 26 6.12 21.64 6.25
N VAL A 27 5.52 21.09 7.29
CA VAL A 27 4.69 19.86 7.23
C VAL A 27 3.34 20.14 7.88
N THR A 28 2.29 19.75 7.20
CA THR A 28 0.92 19.83 7.72
C THR A 28 0.24 18.48 7.65
N VAL A 29 -0.60 18.18 8.63
CA VAL A 29 -1.49 17.03 8.65
C VAL A 29 -2.90 17.55 8.93
N ALA A 30 -3.76 17.45 7.93
CA ALA A 30 -5.13 17.98 7.99
C ALA A 30 -5.19 19.45 8.52
N GLY A 31 -4.29 20.28 7.99
CA GLY A 31 -4.21 21.71 8.33
C GLY A 31 -3.52 22.04 9.66
N LYS A 32 -3.04 21.06 10.42
CA LYS A 32 -2.23 21.27 11.64
C LYS A 32 -0.76 21.03 11.36
N SER A 33 0.11 21.88 11.94
CA SER A 33 1.57 21.76 11.85
C SER A 33 2.17 21.51 13.22
N PRO A 34 3.27 20.74 13.32
CA PRO A 34 3.99 20.56 14.58
C PRO A 34 4.82 21.80 14.91
N ALA A 35 5.13 21.98 16.20
CA ALA A 35 6.07 23.00 16.62
C ALA A 35 7.51 22.66 16.20
N VAL A 36 7.87 21.37 16.26
CA VAL A 36 9.22 20.89 15.96
C VAL A 36 9.18 19.56 15.19
N ARG A 37 10.20 19.36 14.34
CA ARG A 37 10.58 18.03 13.81
C ARG A 37 11.84 17.60 14.54
N VAL A 38 11.86 16.34 15.00
CA VAL A 38 13.01 15.73 15.67
C VAL A 38 13.42 14.49 14.92
N ARG A 39 14.70 14.36 14.54
CA ARG A 39 15.26 13.23 13.79
C ARG A 39 16.32 12.50 14.62
N PRO A 40 15.93 11.56 15.50
CA PRO A 40 16.87 10.75 16.25
C PRO A 40 17.67 9.83 15.34
N LYS A 41 18.91 9.52 15.74
CA LYS A 41 19.83 8.61 15.03
C LYS A 41 20.01 7.26 15.73
N SER A 42 19.42 7.11 16.88
CA SER A 42 19.48 5.88 17.65
C SER A 42 18.15 5.58 18.35
N VAL A 43 17.94 4.30 18.65
CA VAL A 43 16.76 3.84 19.40
C VAL A 43 16.72 4.45 20.81
N ASP A 44 17.89 4.66 21.43
CA ASP A 44 18.00 5.32 22.73
C ASP A 44 17.53 6.78 22.69
N GLU A 45 17.89 7.52 21.63
CA GLU A 45 17.40 8.87 21.42
C GLU A 45 15.86 8.89 21.22
N VAL A 46 15.30 7.94 20.46
CA VAL A 46 13.82 7.81 20.34
C VAL A 46 13.20 7.63 21.72
N GLY A 47 13.77 6.75 22.55
CA GLY A 47 13.30 6.53 23.91
C GLY A 47 13.30 7.80 24.76
N LYS A 48 14.38 8.56 24.73
CA LYS A 48 14.51 9.82 25.46
C LYS A 48 13.54 10.90 24.98
N VAL A 49 13.34 11.02 23.65
CA VAL A 49 12.38 11.97 23.06
C VAL A 49 10.95 11.61 23.48
N LEU A 50 10.59 10.32 23.44
CA LEU A 50 9.25 9.87 23.85
C LEU A 50 9.01 10.06 25.35
N ALA A 51 9.98 9.72 26.20
CA ALA A 51 9.88 9.95 27.65
C ALA A 51 9.69 11.44 27.94
N PHE A 52 10.49 12.32 27.31
CA PHE A 52 10.34 13.77 27.43
C PHE A 52 8.95 14.24 27.00
N ALA A 53 8.47 13.79 25.83
CA ALA A 53 7.15 14.14 25.34
C ALA A 53 6.03 13.66 26.27
N ASN A 54 6.17 12.47 26.84
CA ASN A 54 5.24 11.87 27.78
C ASN A 54 5.15 12.65 29.09
N ASP A 55 6.30 13.09 29.64
CA ASP A 55 6.37 13.87 30.88
C ASP A 55 5.77 15.27 30.71
N HIS A 56 5.81 15.82 29.49
CA HIS A 56 5.30 17.14 29.16
C HIS A 56 3.91 17.13 28.49
N GLY A 57 3.31 15.95 28.26
CA GLY A 57 2.00 15.78 27.60
C GLY A 57 1.95 16.27 26.15
N LEU A 58 3.08 16.20 25.42
CA LEU A 58 3.21 16.65 24.03
C LEU A 58 2.67 15.60 23.07
N GLY A 59 1.92 16.04 22.06
CA GLY A 59 1.42 15.17 20.99
C GLY A 59 2.51 14.83 19.98
N VAL A 60 2.80 13.56 19.79
CA VAL A 60 3.84 13.05 18.90
C VAL A 60 3.24 12.29 17.72
N ILE A 61 3.62 12.64 16.50
CA ILE A 61 3.31 11.87 15.29
C ILE A 61 4.62 11.28 14.75
N PRO A 62 4.80 9.95 14.83
CA PRO A 62 5.93 9.27 14.19
C PRO A 62 5.79 9.28 12.68
N THR A 63 6.88 9.50 11.97
CA THR A 63 6.93 9.44 10.50
C THR A 63 8.24 8.82 10.02
N GLY A 64 8.22 8.22 8.81
CA GLY A 64 9.42 7.96 8.03
C GLY A 64 9.52 9.01 6.92
N SER A 65 9.37 8.59 5.66
CA SER A 65 9.31 9.50 4.49
C SER A 65 8.00 10.29 4.34
N GLY A 66 7.01 10.06 5.17
CA GLY A 66 5.73 10.78 5.14
C GLY A 66 4.70 10.30 4.12
N THR A 67 4.96 9.22 3.37
CA THR A 67 4.06 8.72 2.31
C THR A 67 2.64 8.38 2.78
N LYS A 68 2.42 8.17 4.08
CA LYS A 68 1.13 7.83 4.71
C LYS A 68 0.70 8.86 5.76
N LEU A 69 1.34 10.01 5.81
CA LEU A 69 1.10 11.00 6.86
C LEU A 69 -0.32 11.60 6.80
N GLU A 70 -0.93 11.64 5.62
CA GLU A 70 -2.31 12.10 5.44
C GLU A 70 -3.37 11.09 5.90
N THR A 71 -3.02 9.79 6.02
CA THR A 71 -3.98 8.75 6.43
C THR A 71 -4.38 8.93 7.90
N GLY A 72 -5.66 8.89 8.18
CA GLY A 72 -6.22 9.02 9.53
C GLY A 72 -6.99 10.32 9.73
N ASN A 73 -7.70 10.39 10.87
CA ASN A 73 -8.41 11.62 11.26
C ASN A 73 -7.43 12.77 11.50
N PRO A 74 -7.89 14.02 11.43
CA PRO A 74 -7.12 15.17 11.88
C PRO A 74 -6.60 14.97 13.31
N PRO A 75 -5.30 15.20 13.59
CA PRO A 75 -4.75 14.99 14.91
C PRO A 75 -5.39 15.95 15.94
N GLU A 76 -5.66 15.49 17.14
CA GLU A 76 -6.09 16.36 18.23
C GLU A 76 -4.91 17.16 18.80
N LYS A 77 -3.75 16.49 18.95
CA LYS A 77 -2.47 17.08 19.39
C LYS A 77 -1.39 16.82 18.35
N PHE A 78 -0.57 17.83 18.04
CA PHE A 78 0.56 17.69 17.12
C PHE A 78 1.64 18.71 17.48
N ASP A 79 2.47 18.37 18.47
CA ASP A 79 3.56 19.22 18.94
C ASP A 79 4.89 18.80 18.31
N VAL A 80 5.13 17.49 18.19
CA VAL A 80 6.38 16.92 17.72
C VAL A 80 6.14 15.99 16.52
N LEU A 81 6.82 16.24 15.41
CA LEU A 81 6.97 15.29 14.31
C LEU A 81 8.24 14.47 14.56
N LEU A 82 8.09 13.20 14.94
CA LEU A 82 9.20 12.30 15.21
C LEU A 82 9.62 11.59 13.91
N ASP A 83 10.67 12.09 13.29
CA ASP A 83 11.19 11.62 12.00
C ASP A 83 12.18 10.47 12.19
N LEU A 84 11.75 9.25 11.89
CA LEU A 84 12.54 8.03 12.05
C LEU A 84 13.47 7.73 10.87
N SER A 85 13.57 8.59 9.86
CA SER A 85 14.46 8.39 8.72
C SER A 85 15.94 8.31 9.08
N GLY A 86 16.32 8.74 10.28
CA GLY A 86 17.66 8.56 10.84
C GLY A 86 17.97 7.14 11.35
N LEU A 87 16.95 6.28 11.48
CA LEU A 87 17.10 4.87 11.83
C LEU A 87 17.14 4.03 10.54
N ASP A 88 18.23 4.05 9.81
CA ASP A 88 18.35 3.54 8.43
C ASP A 88 19.26 2.30 8.29
N GLN A 89 19.56 1.61 9.39
CA GLN A 89 20.49 0.50 9.38
C GLN A 89 19.79 -0.85 9.15
N ILE A 90 20.42 -1.72 8.35
CA ILE A 90 20.14 -3.16 8.38
C ILE A 90 20.81 -3.73 9.64
N VAL A 91 19.98 -4.21 10.56
CA VAL A 91 20.45 -4.71 11.86
C VAL A 91 21.02 -6.11 11.74
N GLU A 92 20.38 -6.92 10.90
CA GLU A 92 20.80 -8.29 10.64
C GLU A 92 20.21 -8.78 9.34
N TYR A 93 21.02 -9.51 8.59
CA TYR A 93 20.60 -10.16 7.36
C TYR A 93 21.16 -11.58 7.32
N ASP A 94 20.28 -12.55 7.25
CA ASP A 94 20.59 -13.98 7.21
C ASP A 94 19.94 -14.61 5.97
N ALA A 95 20.69 -14.63 4.88
CA ALA A 95 20.20 -15.14 3.60
C ALA A 95 19.94 -16.67 3.64
N GLU A 96 20.70 -17.43 4.43
CA GLU A 96 20.50 -18.88 4.55
C GLU A 96 19.19 -19.22 5.26
N ASN A 97 18.82 -18.44 6.28
CA ASN A 97 17.58 -18.60 7.04
C ASN A 97 16.42 -17.74 6.51
N LEU A 98 16.62 -17.06 5.37
CA LEU A 98 15.61 -16.24 4.71
C LEU A 98 15.00 -15.17 5.64
N THR A 99 15.84 -14.47 6.41
CA THR A 99 15.39 -13.43 7.34
C THR A 99 16.21 -12.16 7.25
N ILE A 100 15.53 -11.03 7.47
CA ILE A 100 16.16 -9.71 7.56
C ILE A 100 15.52 -8.90 8.68
N ALA A 101 16.34 -8.22 9.47
CA ALA A 101 15.92 -7.24 10.47
C ALA A 101 16.44 -5.86 10.05
N ALA A 102 15.52 -4.91 9.89
CA ALA A 102 15.82 -3.56 9.45
C ALA A 102 15.23 -2.53 10.41
N GLN A 103 15.92 -1.41 10.60
CA GLN A 103 15.40 -0.27 11.32
C GLN A 103 14.25 0.42 10.56
N ALA A 104 13.41 1.13 11.29
CA ALA A 104 12.16 1.71 10.79
C ALA A 104 12.31 2.70 9.63
N GLY A 105 13.43 3.41 9.56
CA GLY A 105 13.73 4.40 8.51
C GLY A 105 14.33 3.80 7.23
N VAL A 106 14.70 2.52 7.21
CA VAL A 106 15.16 1.85 5.98
C VAL A 106 14.07 1.94 4.92
N ARG A 107 14.42 2.34 3.70
CA ARG A 107 13.49 2.37 2.58
C ARG A 107 13.24 0.96 2.05
N VAL A 108 12.01 0.70 1.63
CA VAL A 108 11.65 -0.61 1.03
C VAL A 108 12.51 -0.90 -0.19
N LYS A 109 12.75 0.10 -1.05
CA LYS A 109 13.61 -0.03 -2.23
C LYS A 109 15.02 -0.52 -1.86
N ASP A 110 15.63 0.10 -0.85
CA ASP A 110 17.02 -0.23 -0.46
C ASP A 110 17.10 -1.67 0.11
N LEU A 111 16.06 -2.11 0.83
CA LEU A 111 15.95 -3.47 1.31
C LEU A 111 15.79 -4.47 0.16
N VAL A 112 14.90 -4.18 -0.80
CA VAL A 112 14.66 -5.01 -2.00
C VAL A 112 15.94 -5.15 -2.83
N GLU A 113 16.66 -4.05 -3.07
CA GLU A 113 17.94 -4.06 -3.79
C GLU A 113 19.02 -4.87 -3.05
N LEU A 114 19.03 -4.83 -1.72
CA LEU A 114 19.98 -5.60 -0.92
C LEU A 114 19.74 -7.09 -1.07
N VAL A 115 18.51 -7.55 -0.79
CA VAL A 115 18.20 -8.99 -0.77
C VAL A 115 18.21 -9.60 -2.18
N GLY A 116 17.90 -8.80 -3.20
CA GLY A 116 17.94 -9.21 -4.61
C GLY A 116 19.33 -9.66 -5.08
N LYS A 117 20.40 -9.15 -4.50
CA LYS A 117 21.78 -9.56 -4.81
C LYS A 117 22.05 -11.03 -4.50
N ASP A 118 21.32 -11.59 -3.55
CA ASP A 118 21.45 -12.99 -3.11
C ASP A 118 20.32 -13.88 -3.70
N GLY A 119 19.59 -13.37 -4.73
CA GLY A 119 18.48 -14.10 -5.35
C GLY A 119 17.28 -14.27 -4.42
N LEU A 120 17.10 -13.35 -3.48
CA LEU A 120 15.97 -13.32 -2.56
C LEU A 120 15.05 -12.13 -2.87
N PHE A 121 13.80 -12.20 -2.45
CA PHE A 121 12.90 -11.06 -2.54
C PHE A 121 12.12 -10.84 -1.24
N PHE A 122 11.72 -9.60 -1.06
CA PHE A 122 10.89 -9.15 0.04
C PHE A 122 9.41 -9.27 -0.37
N PRO A 123 8.62 -10.20 0.24
CA PRO A 123 7.26 -10.50 -0.23
C PRO A 123 6.22 -9.50 0.27
N ALA A 124 6.54 -8.20 0.21
CA ALA A 124 5.63 -7.10 0.47
C ALA A 124 5.93 -5.98 -0.52
N ASP A 125 4.89 -5.47 -1.14
CA ASP A 125 4.91 -4.50 -2.23
C ASP A 125 4.03 -3.27 -1.92
N PRO A 126 4.41 -2.45 -0.92
CA PRO A 126 3.62 -1.31 -0.50
C PRO A 126 3.52 -0.24 -1.59
N SER A 127 2.55 0.68 -1.42
CA SER A 127 2.50 1.90 -2.23
C SER A 127 3.76 2.74 -2.03
N PHE A 128 4.21 3.42 -3.09
CA PHE A 128 5.40 4.27 -3.09
C PHE A 128 6.69 3.55 -2.66
N PRO A 129 7.02 2.39 -3.26
CA PRO A 129 8.12 1.53 -2.79
C PRO A 129 9.49 2.23 -2.79
N GLY A 130 9.70 3.21 -3.69
CA GLY A 130 10.92 4.01 -3.75
C GLY A 130 11.14 4.94 -2.55
N GLU A 131 10.08 5.26 -1.81
CA GLU A 131 10.14 6.23 -0.69
C GLU A 131 9.69 5.63 0.63
N ALA A 132 8.71 4.70 0.59
CA ALA A 132 8.13 4.10 1.79
C ALA A 132 9.20 3.48 2.69
N THR A 133 9.10 3.73 4.00
CA THR A 133 10.01 3.19 4.99
C THR A 133 9.40 1.99 5.72
N ILE A 134 10.25 1.08 6.18
CA ILE A 134 9.85 -0.16 6.85
C ILE A 134 8.89 0.10 8.01
N GLY A 135 9.20 1.07 8.88
CA GLY A 135 8.35 1.42 10.03
C GLY A 135 6.97 1.92 9.59
N GLY A 136 6.91 2.77 8.57
CA GLY A 136 5.66 3.29 8.00
C GLY A 136 4.80 2.20 7.39
N VAL A 137 5.42 1.30 6.61
CA VAL A 137 4.74 0.15 5.97
C VAL A 137 4.13 -0.79 7.01
N VAL A 138 4.88 -1.14 8.05
CA VAL A 138 4.38 -2.00 9.14
C VAL A 138 3.29 -1.29 9.95
N ALA A 139 3.50 -0.03 10.33
CA ALA A 139 2.55 0.74 11.14
C ALA A 139 1.19 0.93 10.44
N THR A 140 1.18 1.05 9.10
CA THR A 140 -0.06 1.25 8.32
C THR A 140 -0.61 -0.04 7.71
N SER A 141 0.12 -1.16 7.82
CA SER A 141 -0.18 -2.42 7.13
C SER A 141 -0.43 -2.21 5.63
N ASP A 142 0.47 -1.43 5.00
CA ASP A 142 0.34 -1.13 3.58
C ASP A 142 0.80 -2.31 2.73
N ASN A 143 -0.10 -2.84 1.92
CA ASN A 143 0.14 -4.01 1.06
C ASN A 143 -0.31 -3.68 -0.36
N GLY A 144 0.44 -4.16 -1.34
CA GLY A 144 0.14 -4.05 -2.75
C GLY A 144 -0.51 -5.29 -3.36
N PRO A 145 -0.49 -5.39 -4.69
CA PRO A 145 -1.04 -6.49 -5.48
C PRO A 145 -0.54 -7.89 -5.11
N LYS A 146 0.77 -8.04 -4.89
CA LYS A 146 1.42 -9.34 -4.61
C LYS A 146 0.96 -10.01 -3.31
N ARG A 147 0.23 -9.27 -2.44
CA ARG A 147 -0.40 -9.89 -1.27
C ARG A 147 -1.36 -11.03 -1.64
N PHE A 148 -1.83 -11.09 -2.88
CA PHE A 148 -2.73 -12.14 -3.33
C PHE A 148 -2.07 -13.52 -3.25
N GLN A 149 -0.84 -13.67 -3.70
CA GLN A 149 -0.06 -14.91 -3.61
C GLN A 149 0.71 -15.04 -2.30
N HIS A 150 1.37 -13.95 -1.85
CA HIS A 150 2.36 -14.03 -0.77
C HIS A 150 1.78 -13.73 0.63
N GLY A 151 0.50 -13.39 0.71
CA GLY A 151 -0.13 -12.96 1.94
C GLY A 151 0.14 -11.49 2.26
N ASN A 152 -0.24 -11.06 3.44
CA ASN A 152 -0.10 -9.68 3.90
C ASN A 152 1.09 -9.54 4.86
N LEU A 153 1.37 -8.31 5.29
CA LEU A 153 2.44 -8.04 6.26
C LEU A 153 2.35 -8.86 7.55
N ARG A 154 1.12 -9.26 7.97
CA ARG A 154 0.95 -10.12 9.15
C ARG A 154 1.52 -11.53 8.96
N ASP A 155 1.67 -11.96 7.70
CA ASP A 155 2.24 -13.26 7.33
C ASP A 155 3.75 -13.20 7.11
N VAL A 156 4.28 -11.99 6.86
CA VAL A 156 5.67 -11.72 6.50
C VAL A 156 6.50 -11.22 7.70
N VAL A 157 5.89 -10.40 8.59
CA VAL A 157 6.55 -9.84 9.77
C VAL A 157 6.67 -10.89 10.87
N LEU A 158 7.90 -11.23 11.26
CA LEU A 158 8.24 -12.20 12.31
C LEU A 158 8.35 -11.56 13.69
N GLY A 159 8.78 -10.30 13.76
CA GLY A 159 8.93 -9.58 15.02
C GLY A 159 9.11 -8.08 14.82
N VAL A 160 8.90 -7.32 15.89
CA VAL A 160 9.10 -5.87 15.92
C VAL A 160 9.76 -5.45 17.22
N LYS A 161 10.58 -4.38 17.17
CA LYS A 161 10.99 -3.61 18.35
C LYS A 161 10.21 -2.28 18.35
N VAL A 162 9.68 -1.97 19.49
CA VAL A 162 8.79 -0.81 19.69
C VAL A 162 9.26 -0.01 20.90
N VAL A 163 9.33 1.28 20.78
CA VAL A 163 9.54 2.19 21.91
C VAL A 163 8.19 2.68 22.40
N LEU A 164 7.90 2.42 23.66
CA LEU A 164 6.67 2.86 24.34
C LEU A 164 6.75 4.36 24.71
N PRO A 165 5.62 5.01 25.01
CA PRO A 165 5.59 6.42 25.40
C PRO A 165 6.49 6.79 26.59
N ASN A 166 6.69 5.85 27.54
CA ASN A 166 7.58 6.04 28.68
C ASN A 166 9.08 5.91 28.34
N GLY A 167 9.43 5.71 27.05
CA GLY A 167 10.79 5.54 26.57
C GLY A 167 11.33 4.11 26.61
N GLU A 168 10.55 3.15 27.12
CA GLU A 168 10.96 1.76 27.23
C GLU A 168 10.99 1.06 25.87
N LEU A 169 12.10 0.37 25.55
CA LEU A 169 12.21 -0.47 24.37
C LEU A 169 11.67 -1.87 24.65
N VAL A 170 10.66 -2.29 23.91
CA VAL A 170 10.05 -3.62 24.02
C VAL A 170 10.20 -4.38 22.71
N LYS A 171 10.46 -5.68 22.80
CA LYS A 171 10.54 -6.59 21.67
C LYS A 171 9.36 -7.55 21.66
N PHE A 172 8.67 -7.66 20.53
CA PHE A 172 7.61 -8.62 20.29
C PHE A 172 7.98 -9.54 19.12
N GLY A 173 7.68 -10.84 19.24
CA GLY A 173 8.07 -11.83 18.24
C GLY A 173 9.58 -12.13 18.24
N GLY A 174 10.08 -12.67 17.16
CA GLY A 174 11.48 -13.08 17.02
C GLY A 174 11.88 -13.35 15.58
N ARG A 175 12.86 -14.20 15.36
CA ARG A 175 13.36 -14.62 14.04
C ARG A 175 12.76 -15.93 13.55
N THR A 176 12.05 -16.64 14.43
CA THR A 176 11.47 -17.95 14.10
C THR A 176 10.04 -17.79 13.60
N ILE A 177 9.74 -18.48 12.51
CA ILE A 177 8.40 -18.50 11.89
C ILE A 177 7.33 -18.98 12.90
N LYS A 178 7.71 -19.91 13.79
CA LYS A 178 6.82 -20.44 14.82
C LYS A 178 7.18 -19.88 16.18
N ASN A 179 6.43 -18.87 16.64
CA ASN A 179 6.51 -18.37 18.01
C ASN A 179 5.22 -18.79 18.74
N VAL A 180 5.35 -19.70 19.70
CA VAL A 180 4.22 -20.24 20.48
C VAL A 180 4.18 -19.73 21.92
N SER A 181 5.05 -18.79 22.27
CA SER A 181 5.17 -18.23 23.62
C SER A 181 4.37 -16.94 23.75
N GLY A 182 3.25 -16.99 24.47
CA GLY A 182 2.45 -15.82 24.81
C GLY A 182 1.52 -15.33 23.67
N TYR A 183 0.96 -14.14 23.88
CA TYR A 183 0.11 -13.49 22.87
C TYR A 183 0.95 -12.90 21.74
N ASP A 184 0.45 -12.99 20.51
CA ASP A 184 1.12 -12.42 19.34
C ASP A 184 0.88 -10.89 19.26
N VAL A 185 1.60 -10.15 20.09
CA VAL A 185 1.54 -8.68 20.13
C VAL A 185 2.14 -8.07 18.86
N THR A 186 3.02 -8.79 18.12
CA THR A 186 3.53 -8.35 16.82
C THR A 186 2.37 -8.01 15.88
N LYS A 187 1.33 -8.86 15.85
CA LYS A 187 0.15 -8.65 15.00
C LYS A 187 -0.70 -7.44 15.42
N MET A 188 -0.61 -7.00 16.68
CA MET A 188 -1.28 -5.77 17.14
C MET A 188 -0.55 -4.51 16.67
N MET A 189 0.77 -4.58 16.53
CA MET A 189 1.59 -3.44 16.08
C MET A 189 1.44 -3.19 14.58
N ILE A 190 1.19 -4.25 13.78
CA ILE A 190 0.95 -4.14 12.34
C ILE A 190 -0.42 -3.50 12.08
N GLY A 191 -0.42 -2.33 11.44
CA GLY A 191 -1.64 -1.55 11.18
C GLY A 191 -2.13 -0.74 12.38
N SER A 192 -1.33 -0.63 13.45
CA SER A 192 -1.69 0.19 14.63
C SER A 192 -1.62 1.70 14.38
N MET A 193 -1.15 2.16 13.23
CA MET A 193 -0.93 3.57 12.92
C MET A 193 -0.04 4.29 13.96
N GLY A 194 0.82 3.54 14.66
CA GLY A 194 1.70 4.10 15.68
C GLY A 194 1.00 4.60 16.95
N ILE A 195 -0.26 4.26 17.21
CA ILE A 195 -0.99 4.69 18.41
C ILE A 195 -0.60 3.91 19.68
N LEU A 196 0.03 2.74 19.54
CA LEU A 196 0.39 1.85 20.65
C LEU A 196 1.87 1.98 21.06
N GLY A 197 2.70 2.52 20.17
CA GLY A 197 4.13 2.67 20.36
C GLY A 197 4.80 2.98 19.03
N VAL A 198 6.04 3.39 19.07
CA VAL A 198 6.84 3.75 17.90
C VAL A 198 7.66 2.54 17.45
N ILE A 199 7.35 1.98 16.29
CA ILE A 199 8.11 0.89 15.69
C ILE A 199 9.47 1.43 15.27
N VAL A 200 10.55 0.85 15.82
CA VAL A 200 11.93 1.26 15.52
C VAL A 200 12.71 0.22 14.72
N GLU A 201 12.25 -1.02 14.72
CA GLU A 201 12.86 -2.14 13.98
C GLU A 201 11.79 -3.18 13.65
N ALA A 202 11.88 -3.81 12.48
CA ALA A 202 11.05 -4.96 12.13
C ALA A 202 11.90 -6.07 11.50
N THR A 203 11.53 -7.32 11.82
CA THR A 203 12.15 -8.54 11.28
C THR A 203 11.16 -9.20 10.33
N PHE A 204 11.64 -9.57 9.13
CA PHE A 204 10.82 -10.12 8.06
C PHE A 204 11.33 -11.48 7.61
N ARG A 205 10.39 -12.29 7.12
CA ARG A 205 10.68 -13.46 6.31
C ARG A 205 10.93 -13.01 4.87
N LEU A 206 11.94 -13.57 4.23
CA LEU A 206 12.23 -13.45 2.82
C LEU A 206 11.78 -14.71 2.06
N LEU A 207 11.74 -14.61 0.75
CA LEU A 207 11.47 -15.75 -0.14
C LEU A 207 12.53 -15.79 -1.24
N PRO A 208 12.78 -16.96 -1.86
CA PRO A 208 13.58 -17.04 -3.08
C PRO A 208 12.95 -16.23 -4.21
N GLN A 209 13.76 -15.54 -4.98
CA GLN A 209 13.29 -14.78 -6.13
C GLN A 209 12.68 -15.72 -7.18
N PRO A 210 11.51 -15.39 -7.77
CA PRO A 210 10.95 -16.19 -8.84
C PRO A 210 11.88 -16.18 -10.05
N GLN A 211 11.98 -17.34 -10.75
CA GLN A 211 12.85 -17.47 -11.91
C GLN A 211 12.29 -16.75 -13.15
N ARG A 212 10.97 -16.54 -13.19
CA ARG A 212 10.27 -15.79 -14.23
C ARG A 212 9.12 -15.01 -13.61
N GLU A 213 8.95 -13.77 -14.06
CA GLU A 213 7.82 -12.91 -13.76
C GLU A 213 7.29 -12.32 -15.07
N ASP A 214 6.02 -12.58 -15.38
CA ASP A 214 5.31 -12.04 -16.53
C ASP A 214 4.07 -11.28 -16.09
N VAL A 215 3.64 -10.33 -16.90
CA VAL A 215 2.39 -9.62 -16.68
C VAL A 215 1.52 -9.71 -17.93
N LEU A 216 0.30 -10.21 -17.75
CA LEU A 216 -0.71 -10.22 -18.79
C LEU A 216 -1.65 -9.03 -18.58
N VAL A 217 -1.83 -8.24 -19.62
CA VAL A 217 -2.75 -7.10 -19.63
C VAL A 217 -3.85 -7.36 -20.63
N HIS A 218 -5.09 -7.39 -20.14
CA HIS A 218 -6.28 -7.65 -20.95
C HIS A 218 -7.21 -6.45 -20.88
N ALA A 219 -7.67 -5.96 -22.04
CA ALA A 219 -8.62 -4.87 -22.12
C ALA A 219 -10.05 -5.36 -22.39
N PHE A 220 -10.99 -4.84 -21.63
CA PHE A 220 -12.41 -5.20 -21.73
C PHE A 220 -13.29 -3.96 -21.85
N PRO A 221 -14.38 -3.99 -22.66
CA PRO A 221 -15.29 -2.85 -22.79
C PRO A 221 -16.24 -2.72 -21.59
N ARG A 222 -16.44 -3.78 -20.82
CA ARG A 222 -17.43 -3.81 -19.75
C ARG A 222 -16.85 -4.38 -18.46
N LEU A 223 -17.19 -3.75 -17.35
CA LEU A 223 -16.82 -4.22 -16.00
C LEU A 223 -17.30 -5.66 -15.74
N THR A 224 -18.49 -6.02 -16.26
CA THR A 224 -19.05 -7.37 -16.11
C THR A 224 -18.22 -8.47 -16.76
N ASP A 225 -17.51 -8.17 -17.86
CA ASP A 225 -16.65 -9.14 -18.53
C ASP A 225 -15.40 -9.39 -17.69
N VAL A 226 -14.83 -8.32 -17.11
CA VAL A 226 -13.68 -8.43 -16.18
C VAL A 226 -14.07 -9.19 -14.91
N ALA A 227 -15.25 -8.90 -14.35
CA ALA A 227 -15.75 -9.59 -13.17
C ALA A 227 -15.88 -11.11 -13.43
N LYS A 228 -16.41 -11.46 -14.61
CA LYS A 228 -16.56 -12.86 -15.01
C LYS A 228 -15.22 -13.56 -15.16
N LEU A 229 -14.24 -12.97 -15.88
CA LEU A 229 -12.91 -13.57 -16.03
C LEU A 229 -12.21 -13.69 -14.67
N SER A 230 -12.27 -12.66 -13.84
CA SER A 230 -11.67 -12.70 -12.51
C SER A 230 -12.27 -13.82 -11.64
N GLY A 231 -13.58 -14.04 -11.72
CA GLY A 231 -14.25 -15.18 -11.07
C GLY A 231 -13.75 -16.51 -11.59
N GLU A 232 -13.64 -16.69 -12.91
CA GLU A 232 -13.11 -17.91 -13.52
C GLU A 232 -11.65 -18.17 -13.11
N VAL A 233 -10.82 -17.12 -13.01
CA VAL A 233 -9.44 -17.23 -12.53
C VAL A 233 -9.40 -17.67 -11.07
N LEU A 234 -10.22 -17.07 -10.20
CA LEU A 234 -10.30 -17.39 -8.77
C LEU A 234 -10.79 -18.82 -8.52
N ASP A 235 -11.69 -19.34 -9.36
CA ASP A 235 -12.24 -20.69 -9.27
C ASP A 235 -11.37 -21.75 -9.95
N SER A 236 -10.29 -21.33 -10.62
CA SER A 236 -9.39 -22.22 -11.38
C SER A 236 -8.24 -22.76 -10.52
N VAL A 237 -7.35 -23.53 -11.17
CA VAL A 237 -6.07 -24.01 -10.60
C VAL A 237 -4.92 -23.02 -10.81
N LEU A 238 -5.20 -21.85 -11.37
CA LEU A 238 -4.19 -20.81 -11.58
C LEU A 238 -3.82 -20.17 -10.24
N VAL A 239 -2.57 -19.75 -10.13
CA VAL A 239 -2.02 -19.11 -8.94
C VAL A 239 -1.30 -17.82 -9.36
N PRO A 240 -2.04 -16.79 -9.79
CA PRO A 240 -1.43 -15.52 -10.14
C PRO A 240 -0.87 -14.83 -8.89
N SER A 241 0.22 -14.08 -9.07
CA SER A 241 0.82 -13.29 -7.98
C SER A 241 -0.03 -12.05 -7.66
N SER A 242 -0.75 -11.55 -8.67
CA SER A 242 -1.63 -10.40 -8.55
C SER A 242 -2.77 -10.46 -9.56
N LEU A 243 -3.90 -9.83 -9.21
CA LEU A 243 -5.09 -9.75 -10.05
C LEU A 243 -5.71 -8.36 -9.85
N GLU A 244 -5.30 -7.40 -10.70
CA GLU A 244 -5.66 -5.98 -10.57
C GLU A 244 -6.53 -5.53 -11.75
N LEU A 245 -7.66 -4.88 -11.45
CA LEU A 245 -8.40 -4.12 -12.46
C LEU A 245 -8.05 -2.64 -12.34
N ILE A 246 -7.85 -2.00 -13.49
CA ILE A 246 -7.67 -0.55 -13.64
C ILE A 246 -8.86 0.00 -14.44
N SER A 247 -9.62 0.94 -13.88
CA SER A 247 -10.74 1.58 -14.57
C SER A 247 -10.27 2.43 -15.75
N SER A 248 -11.17 2.71 -16.69
CA SER A 248 -10.88 3.57 -17.84
C SER A 248 -10.32 4.94 -17.45
N ALA A 249 -10.84 5.53 -16.38
CA ALA A 249 -10.35 6.81 -15.87
C ALA A 249 -8.94 6.65 -15.26
N ALA A 250 -8.72 5.62 -14.43
CA ALA A 250 -7.42 5.36 -13.82
C ALA A 250 -6.34 4.99 -14.85
N ARG A 251 -6.71 4.31 -15.93
CA ARG A 251 -5.81 4.00 -17.04
C ARG A 251 -5.20 5.27 -17.67
N ARG A 252 -5.98 6.34 -17.81
CA ARG A 252 -5.46 7.62 -18.35
C ARG A 252 -4.38 8.25 -17.46
N LEU A 253 -4.25 7.78 -16.23
CA LEU A 253 -3.24 8.22 -15.26
C LEU A 253 -1.96 7.39 -15.33
N LEU A 254 -1.94 6.28 -16.08
CA LEU A 254 -0.72 5.51 -16.33
C LEU A 254 0.05 6.14 -17.48
N ASN A 255 1.32 6.48 -17.24
CA ASN A 255 2.12 7.38 -18.09
C ASN A 255 2.79 6.71 -19.32
N GLY A 256 2.16 5.72 -19.92
CA GLY A 256 2.61 5.19 -21.23
C GLY A 256 3.24 3.79 -21.21
N VAL A 257 3.32 3.14 -20.06
CA VAL A 257 3.69 1.69 -20.01
C VAL A 257 2.46 0.84 -20.28
N ALA A 258 1.25 1.36 -19.99
CA ALA A 258 0.03 0.70 -20.42
C ALA A 258 -0.03 0.72 -21.94
N PRO A 259 -0.16 -0.46 -22.58
CA PRO A 259 -0.22 -0.56 -24.04
C PRO A 259 -1.32 0.33 -24.63
N ASP A 260 -1.19 0.66 -25.92
CA ASP A 260 -2.19 1.40 -26.70
C ASP A 260 -3.47 0.60 -26.92
N PHE A 261 -4.16 0.28 -25.80
CA PHE A 261 -5.50 -0.29 -25.86
C PHE A 261 -6.52 0.79 -26.22
N ALA A 262 -7.62 0.41 -26.82
CA ALA A 262 -8.68 1.35 -27.19
C ALA A 262 -9.15 2.19 -25.99
N GLN A 263 -9.39 3.48 -26.20
CA GLN A 263 -9.89 4.38 -25.15
C GLN A 263 -11.24 3.89 -24.62
N GLY A 264 -11.43 4.00 -23.31
CA GLY A 264 -12.70 3.61 -22.67
C GLY A 264 -12.75 2.16 -22.20
N GLU A 265 -11.68 1.38 -22.28
CA GLU A 265 -11.67 -0.01 -21.84
C GLU A 265 -11.07 -0.17 -20.43
N TYR A 266 -11.61 -1.15 -19.69
CA TYR A 266 -11.04 -1.60 -18.41
C TYR A 266 -9.84 -2.48 -18.66
N LEU A 267 -8.77 -2.34 -17.87
CA LEU A 267 -7.61 -3.21 -17.94
C LEU A 267 -7.62 -4.20 -16.78
N LEU A 268 -7.54 -5.48 -17.08
CA LEU A 268 -7.18 -6.51 -16.10
C LEU A 268 -5.70 -6.80 -16.22
N VAL A 269 -4.95 -6.57 -15.16
CA VAL A 269 -3.52 -6.79 -15.06
C VAL A 269 -3.29 -8.00 -14.17
N VAL A 270 -2.74 -9.07 -14.73
CA VAL A 270 -2.50 -10.33 -14.05
C VAL A 270 -1.02 -10.59 -13.97
N GLY A 271 -0.46 -10.61 -12.76
CA GLY A 271 0.92 -11.00 -12.53
C GLY A 271 1.06 -12.50 -12.41
N LEU A 272 2.05 -13.08 -13.07
CA LEU A 272 2.42 -14.49 -12.98
C LEU A 272 3.89 -14.59 -12.58
N GLU A 273 4.21 -15.40 -11.58
CA GLU A 273 5.60 -15.58 -11.15
C GLU A 273 5.85 -17.02 -10.69
N GLY A 274 7.11 -17.44 -10.81
CA GLY A 274 7.55 -18.77 -10.37
C GLY A 274 8.49 -19.47 -11.33
N HIS A 275 8.34 -20.80 -11.46
CA HIS A 275 9.12 -21.61 -12.40
C HIS A 275 8.68 -21.31 -13.85
N PRO A 276 9.60 -21.18 -14.83
CA PRO A 276 9.28 -20.79 -16.21
C PRO A 276 8.16 -21.61 -16.87
N ASP A 277 8.19 -22.94 -16.69
CA ASP A 277 7.17 -23.82 -17.29
C ASP A 277 5.78 -23.60 -16.65
N ALA A 278 5.72 -23.32 -15.35
CA ALA A 278 4.48 -23.05 -14.66
C ALA A 278 3.89 -21.69 -15.09
N VAL A 279 4.73 -20.68 -15.26
CA VAL A 279 4.32 -19.37 -15.78
C VAL A 279 3.79 -19.50 -17.20
N ALA A 280 4.53 -20.18 -18.10
CA ALA A 280 4.11 -20.38 -19.50
C ALA A 280 2.78 -21.15 -19.62
N ARG A 281 2.56 -22.15 -18.76
CA ARG A 281 1.27 -22.85 -18.70
C ARG A 281 0.14 -21.92 -18.26
N GLN A 282 0.33 -21.17 -17.18
CA GLN A 282 -0.68 -20.25 -16.67
C GLN A 282 -1.03 -19.14 -17.68
N GLU A 283 -0.02 -18.62 -18.38
CA GLU A 283 -0.18 -17.66 -19.48
C GLU A 283 -1.10 -18.22 -20.57
N LYS A 284 -0.83 -19.46 -21.04
CA LYS A 284 -1.66 -20.12 -22.03
C LYS A 284 -3.10 -20.35 -21.56
N ASP A 285 -3.28 -20.80 -20.33
CA ASP A 285 -4.60 -21.08 -19.76
C ASP A 285 -5.41 -19.77 -19.62
N LEU A 286 -4.81 -18.67 -19.12
CA LEU A 286 -5.43 -17.35 -19.05
C LEU A 286 -5.81 -16.80 -20.42
N THR A 287 -4.92 -16.88 -21.41
CA THR A 287 -5.19 -16.42 -22.78
C THR A 287 -6.38 -17.19 -23.36
N SER A 288 -6.49 -18.49 -23.10
CA SER A 288 -7.63 -19.30 -23.54
C SER A 288 -8.94 -18.91 -22.84
N MET A 289 -8.92 -18.61 -21.54
CA MET A 289 -10.09 -18.10 -20.80
C MET A 289 -10.57 -16.77 -21.38
N CYS A 290 -9.63 -15.84 -21.64
CA CYS A 290 -9.96 -14.55 -22.26
C CYS A 290 -10.60 -14.70 -23.65
N ALA A 291 -10.07 -15.57 -24.49
CA ALA A 291 -10.61 -15.81 -25.83
C ALA A 291 -12.06 -16.34 -25.79
N ASN A 292 -12.39 -17.14 -24.79
CA ASN A 292 -13.76 -17.67 -24.61
C ASN A 292 -14.77 -16.58 -24.19
N LEU A 293 -14.31 -15.56 -23.49
CA LEU A 293 -15.17 -14.47 -23.00
C LEU A 293 -15.35 -13.31 -24.00
N ALA A 294 -14.38 -13.13 -24.89
CA ALA A 294 -14.36 -12.03 -25.85
C ALA A 294 -13.94 -12.51 -27.24
N PRO A 295 -14.81 -13.27 -27.95
CA PRO A 295 -14.47 -13.95 -29.19
C PRO A 295 -14.06 -13.03 -30.36
N ASN A 296 -14.13 -11.71 -30.21
CA ASN A 296 -13.87 -10.72 -31.26
C ASN A 296 -12.69 -9.78 -30.96
N ARG A 297 -11.65 -10.21 -30.22
CA ARG A 297 -10.56 -9.32 -29.79
C ARG A 297 -9.16 -9.89 -30.00
N THR A 298 -8.20 -9.04 -30.40
CA THR A 298 -6.81 -9.40 -30.75
C THR A 298 -5.93 -9.56 -29.53
N ALA A 299 -5.10 -10.62 -29.48
CA ALA A 299 -4.00 -10.72 -28.53
C ALA A 299 -2.72 -10.11 -29.12
N LEU A 300 -2.10 -9.19 -28.38
CA LEU A 300 -0.82 -8.61 -28.72
C LEU A 300 0.21 -9.06 -27.68
N VAL A 301 1.27 -9.75 -28.13
CA VAL A 301 2.40 -10.14 -27.25
C VAL A 301 3.52 -9.11 -27.45
N VAL A 302 3.91 -8.41 -26.39
CA VAL A 302 5.05 -7.48 -26.41
C VAL A 302 6.16 -8.08 -25.55
N GLY A 303 7.26 -8.45 -26.23
CA GLY A 303 8.49 -8.90 -25.59
C GLY A 303 8.45 -10.35 -25.12
N GLY A 304 8.92 -11.27 -25.91
CA GLY A 304 9.29 -12.61 -25.55
C GLY A 304 10.44 -13.03 -26.46
N ASP A 305 11.54 -13.53 -25.88
CA ASP A 305 12.59 -14.17 -26.64
C ASP A 305 12.04 -15.44 -27.31
N CYS A 306 11.47 -15.30 -28.51
CA CYS A 306 11.40 -16.41 -29.42
C CYS A 306 12.82 -16.74 -29.83
N VAL A 307 13.46 -17.66 -29.12
CA VAL A 307 14.75 -18.21 -29.50
C VAL A 307 14.53 -19.08 -30.74
N ALA A 308 14.53 -18.43 -31.91
CA ALA A 308 14.83 -19.13 -33.15
C ALA A 308 16.36 -19.19 -33.22
N GLU A 309 16.90 -20.37 -33.02
CA GLU A 309 18.33 -20.65 -33.18
C GLU A 309 18.82 -20.07 -34.51
N GLY A 310 19.72 -19.06 -34.46
CA GLY A 310 20.59 -18.68 -35.58
C GLY A 310 20.46 -17.28 -36.19
N LYS A 311 19.72 -16.31 -35.65
CA LYS A 311 19.68 -14.90 -36.15
C LYS A 311 20.23 -13.87 -35.19
N LYS A 312 20.99 -12.90 -35.76
CA LYS A 312 21.61 -11.80 -34.99
C LYS A 312 20.59 -10.79 -34.45
N PRO A 313 20.88 -10.09 -33.34
CA PRO A 313 19.94 -9.20 -32.63
C PRO A 313 19.40 -7.97 -33.39
N SER A 314 19.96 -7.64 -34.54
CA SER A 314 19.59 -6.44 -35.33
C SER A 314 18.49 -6.65 -36.38
N GLU A 315 17.93 -7.85 -36.49
CA GLU A 315 16.90 -8.21 -37.50
C GLU A 315 15.65 -8.81 -36.86
N ARG A 316 15.25 -8.32 -35.71
CA ARG A 316 14.06 -8.79 -35.01
C ARG A 316 12.81 -8.03 -35.46
N GLU A 317 12.28 -8.33 -36.63
CA GLU A 317 10.84 -8.24 -36.87
C GLU A 317 10.21 -9.49 -36.24
N VAL A 318 9.41 -9.28 -35.19
CA VAL A 318 8.62 -10.35 -34.56
C VAL A 318 7.46 -10.68 -35.51
N ALA A 319 7.71 -11.58 -36.45
CA ALA A 319 6.62 -12.25 -37.16
C ALA A 319 6.02 -13.28 -36.21
N CYS A 320 5.02 -12.89 -35.44
CA CYS A 320 4.07 -13.83 -34.86
C CYS A 320 3.30 -14.43 -36.03
N GLU A 321 3.44 -15.74 -36.30
CA GLU A 321 2.56 -16.44 -37.23
C GLU A 321 1.11 -16.33 -36.70
N ILE A 322 0.38 -15.39 -37.28
CA ILE A 322 -1.05 -15.25 -37.08
C ILE A 322 -1.67 -16.46 -37.79
N HIS A 323 -2.11 -17.44 -37.01
CA HIS A 323 -3.06 -18.38 -37.54
C HIS A 323 -4.33 -17.60 -37.90
N GLU A 324 -4.59 -17.44 -39.20
CA GLU A 324 -5.81 -16.90 -39.78
C GLU A 324 -6.98 -17.79 -39.36
N SER A 325 -7.62 -17.51 -38.23
CA SER A 325 -9.01 -17.93 -37.95
C SER A 325 -9.57 -17.59 -36.57
N HIS A 326 -9.04 -16.65 -35.79
CA HIS A 326 -9.71 -16.26 -34.54
C HIS A 326 -9.74 -14.76 -34.35
N GLU A 327 -10.98 -14.25 -34.25
CA GLU A 327 -11.33 -12.90 -33.90
C GLU A 327 -10.78 -12.54 -32.51
N THR A 328 -10.13 -11.48 -32.42
CA THR A 328 -9.04 -10.98 -31.60
C THR A 328 -9.43 -10.54 -30.18
N CYS A 329 -8.90 -11.20 -29.16
CA CYS A 329 -8.87 -10.72 -27.79
C CYS A 329 -7.75 -9.65 -27.66
N ASN A 330 -8.01 -8.50 -27.06
CA ASN A 330 -7.01 -7.48 -26.73
C ASN A 330 -6.23 -7.91 -25.48
N CYS A 331 -5.34 -8.90 -25.63
CA CYS A 331 -4.46 -9.42 -24.62
C CYS A 331 -3.03 -9.09 -24.98
N GLN A 332 -2.27 -8.58 -24.03
CA GLN A 332 -0.85 -8.34 -24.17
C GLN A 332 -0.10 -9.01 -23.02
N THR A 333 0.91 -9.81 -23.35
CA THR A 333 1.87 -10.34 -22.37
C THR A 333 3.10 -9.45 -22.37
N VAL A 334 3.50 -9.01 -21.19
CA VAL A 334 4.72 -8.24 -20.94
C VAL A 334 5.71 -9.15 -20.23
N THR A 335 6.83 -9.45 -20.87
CA THR A 335 7.88 -10.36 -20.35
C THR A 335 9.23 -9.65 -20.19
N ASP A 336 9.38 -8.47 -20.77
CA ASP A 336 10.55 -7.62 -20.54
C ASP A 336 10.54 -7.09 -19.11
N GLN A 337 11.57 -7.45 -18.34
CA GLN A 337 11.64 -7.16 -16.90
C GLN A 337 11.53 -5.66 -16.60
N ALA A 338 12.16 -4.80 -17.40
CA ALA A 338 12.12 -3.36 -17.17
C ALA A 338 10.72 -2.78 -17.38
N THR A 339 9.99 -3.30 -18.37
CA THR A 339 8.58 -2.92 -18.63
C THR A 339 7.65 -3.44 -17.54
N VAL A 340 7.85 -4.68 -17.05
CA VAL A 340 7.12 -5.26 -15.91
C VAL A 340 7.30 -4.40 -14.67
N GLU A 341 8.55 -4.07 -14.32
CA GLU A 341 8.87 -3.22 -13.17
C GLU A 341 8.27 -1.82 -13.30
N SER A 342 8.33 -1.24 -14.50
CA SER A 342 7.75 0.08 -14.76
C SER A 342 6.23 0.08 -14.62
N LEU A 343 5.53 -0.93 -15.14
CA LEU A 343 4.07 -1.06 -15.01
C LEU A 343 3.65 -1.20 -13.54
N TRP A 344 4.31 -2.06 -12.78
CA TRP A 344 4.02 -2.18 -11.36
C TRP A 344 4.31 -0.89 -10.60
N ASN A 345 5.40 -0.20 -10.92
CA ASN A 345 5.73 1.06 -10.29
C ASN A 345 4.67 2.14 -10.55
N GLU A 346 4.11 2.22 -11.76
CA GLU A 346 2.97 3.10 -12.06
C GLU A 346 1.73 2.72 -11.23
N ILE A 347 1.41 1.43 -11.12
CA ILE A 347 0.26 0.94 -10.33
C ILE A 347 0.45 1.22 -8.83
N TYR A 348 1.67 1.06 -8.29
CA TYR A 348 1.99 1.37 -6.88
C TYR A 348 1.90 2.87 -6.58
N ASN A 349 2.21 3.72 -7.55
CA ASN A 349 2.20 5.18 -7.42
C ASN A 349 0.89 5.83 -7.89
N LEU A 350 -0.10 5.06 -8.33
CA LEU A 350 -1.34 5.56 -8.94
C LEU A 350 -2.08 6.59 -8.07
N GLU A 351 -2.04 6.46 -6.74
CA GLU A 351 -2.63 7.46 -5.84
C GLU A 351 -1.97 8.84 -5.97
N ARG A 352 -0.65 8.90 -6.11
CA ARG A 352 0.08 10.17 -6.33
C ARG A 352 -0.24 10.75 -7.69
N THR A 353 -0.16 9.92 -8.73
CA THR A 353 -0.46 10.34 -10.10
C THR A 353 -1.91 10.87 -10.20
N ALA A 354 -2.85 10.23 -9.51
CA ALA A 354 -4.22 10.71 -9.43
C ALA A 354 -4.32 12.08 -8.75
N LYS A 355 -3.63 12.30 -7.62
CA LYS A 355 -3.57 13.62 -6.96
C LYS A 355 -2.99 14.69 -7.87
N GLU A 356 -1.91 14.41 -8.56
CA GLU A 356 -1.25 15.32 -9.50
C GLU A 356 -2.15 15.63 -10.71
N ALA A 357 -2.99 14.68 -11.11
CA ALA A 357 -3.97 14.83 -12.19
C ALA A 357 -5.31 15.48 -11.74
N GLY A 358 -5.40 15.94 -10.49
CA GLY A 358 -6.56 16.68 -10.00
C GLY A 358 -7.62 15.84 -9.30
N TYR A 359 -7.29 14.65 -8.81
CA TYR A 359 -8.14 13.83 -7.93
C TYR A 359 -7.73 14.04 -6.47
N PRO A 360 -8.32 15.03 -5.77
CA PRO A 360 -7.83 15.45 -4.45
C PRO A 360 -8.14 14.46 -3.33
N VAL A 361 -9.04 13.50 -3.56
CA VAL A 361 -9.50 12.57 -2.53
C VAL A 361 -9.22 11.14 -2.94
N ALA A 362 -8.60 10.37 -2.03
CA ALA A 362 -8.39 8.94 -2.18
C ALA A 362 -9.06 8.18 -1.02
N ALA A 363 -9.81 7.12 -1.37
CA ALA A 363 -10.47 6.24 -0.42
C ALA A 363 -10.20 4.77 -0.74
N LYS A 364 -10.34 3.93 0.27
CA LYS A 364 -10.18 2.47 0.15
C LYS A 364 -11.44 1.80 0.69
N VAL A 365 -12.05 0.97 -0.15
CA VAL A 365 -13.12 0.05 0.24
C VAL A 365 -12.53 -1.35 0.39
N ALA A 366 -12.91 -2.05 1.45
CA ALA A 366 -12.59 -3.46 1.65
C ALA A 366 -13.89 -4.21 1.90
N VAL A 367 -14.19 -5.20 1.07
CA VAL A 367 -15.44 -5.99 1.09
C VAL A 367 -15.13 -7.46 0.78
N PRO A 368 -16.07 -8.40 1.04
CA PRO A 368 -15.96 -9.76 0.54
C PRO A 368 -15.71 -9.80 -0.99
N LEU A 369 -14.92 -10.77 -1.46
CA LEU A 369 -14.49 -10.88 -2.86
C LEU A 369 -15.65 -10.78 -3.86
N SER A 370 -16.78 -11.43 -3.57
CA SER A 370 -17.98 -11.44 -4.41
C SER A 370 -18.66 -10.07 -4.54
N ILE A 371 -18.37 -9.14 -3.63
CA ILE A 371 -19.05 -7.83 -3.53
C ILE A 371 -18.23 -6.71 -4.20
N VAL A 372 -16.93 -6.90 -4.44
CA VAL A 372 -16.07 -5.83 -4.94
C VAL A 372 -16.54 -5.25 -6.28
N TRP A 373 -17.16 -6.06 -7.11
CA TRP A 373 -17.71 -5.65 -8.42
C TRP A 373 -18.99 -4.82 -8.29
N GLU A 374 -19.88 -5.18 -7.34
CA GLU A 374 -21.04 -4.38 -6.95
C GLU A 374 -20.59 -3.00 -6.45
N MET A 375 -19.52 -2.96 -5.64
CA MET A 375 -18.95 -1.70 -5.15
C MET A 375 -18.39 -0.82 -6.27
N ALA A 376 -17.72 -1.42 -7.25
CA ALA A 376 -17.19 -0.68 -8.39
C ALA A 376 -18.31 -0.08 -9.25
N GLN A 377 -19.35 -0.85 -9.53
CA GLN A 377 -20.53 -0.37 -10.26
C GLN A 377 -21.23 0.76 -9.47
N ALA A 378 -21.44 0.58 -8.17
CA ALA A 378 -22.02 1.60 -7.32
C ALA A 378 -21.18 2.89 -7.28
N ALA A 379 -19.85 2.77 -7.34
CA ALA A 379 -18.96 3.93 -7.41
C ALA A 379 -19.14 4.71 -8.70
N GLU A 380 -19.28 4.03 -9.85
CA GLU A 380 -19.55 4.69 -11.13
C GLU A 380 -20.94 5.34 -11.14
N GLU A 381 -21.97 4.64 -10.66
CA GLU A 381 -23.35 5.14 -10.60
C GLU A 381 -23.50 6.34 -9.66
N SER A 382 -22.98 6.26 -8.42
CA SER A 382 -23.04 7.35 -7.45
C SER A 382 -22.23 8.56 -7.91
N ALA A 383 -21.01 8.34 -8.46
CA ALA A 383 -20.19 9.41 -9.01
C ALA A 383 -20.89 10.15 -10.16
N ALA A 384 -21.52 9.42 -11.10
CA ALA A 384 -22.27 10.01 -12.20
C ALA A 384 -23.49 10.81 -11.71
N ALA A 385 -24.24 10.28 -10.73
CA ALA A 385 -25.40 10.95 -10.13
C ALA A 385 -25.03 12.26 -9.42
N ASN A 386 -23.83 12.33 -8.83
CA ASN A 386 -23.34 13.49 -8.09
C ASN A 386 -22.38 14.38 -8.90
N SER A 387 -22.20 14.15 -10.20
CA SER A 387 -21.26 14.90 -11.06
C SER A 387 -19.82 14.87 -10.52
N VAL A 388 -19.40 13.73 -9.99
CA VAL A 388 -18.04 13.46 -9.53
C VAL A 388 -17.34 12.58 -10.57
N GLU A 389 -16.10 12.89 -10.89
CA GLU A 389 -15.26 12.00 -11.69
C GLU A 389 -14.61 10.96 -10.76
N VAL A 390 -14.71 9.68 -11.13
CA VAL A 390 -14.13 8.57 -10.37
C VAL A 390 -13.13 7.80 -11.20
N ALA A 391 -11.91 7.67 -10.69
CA ALA A 391 -10.91 6.73 -11.16
C ALA A 391 -10.67 5.69 -10.06
N TYR A 392 -10.43 4.44 -10.42
CA TYR A 392 -10.22 3.40 -9.41
C TYR A 392 -9.38 2.23 -9.91
N LYS A 393 -8.82 1.50 -8.94
CA LYS A 393 -8.26 0.17 -9.14
C LYS A 393 -8.84 -0.83 -8.16
N ILE A 394 -8.99 -2.08 -8.59
CA ILE A 394 -9.49 -3.19 -7.78
C ILE A 394 -8.43 -4.27 -7.69
N SER A 395 -8.04 -4.64 -6.46
CA SER A 395 -7.30 -5.88 -6.19
C SER A 395 -8.33 -7.00 -6.07
N ALA A 396 -8.69 -7.62 -7.20
CA ALA A 396 -9.81 -8.54 -7.30
C ALA A 396 -9.67 -9.77 -6.41
N GLY A 397 -8.47 -10.31 -6.28
CA GLY A 397 -8.16 -11.44 -5.40
C GLY A 397 -8.22 -11.12 -3.90
N ASN A 398 -8.41 -9.84 -3.53
CA ASN A 398 -8.38 -9.39 -2.13
C ASN A 398 -9.63 -8.63 -1.69
N GLY A 399 -10.59 -8.37 -2.58
CA GLY A 399 -11.80 -7.61 -2.28
C GLY A 399 -11.53 -6.14 -1.93
N ILE A 400 -10.50 -5.54 -2.52
CA ILE A 400 -10.09 -4.15 -2.23
C ILE A 400 -10.33 -3.29 -3.46
N LEU A 401 -11.06 -2.18 -3.28
CA LEU A 401 -11.28 -1.13 -4.26
C LEU A 401 -10.62 0.15 -3.74
N ASN A 402 -9.65 0.70 -4.49
CA ASN A 402 -9.06 2.01 -4.22
C ASN A 402 -9.68 3.01 -5.18
N LEU A 403 -10.27 4.07 -4.62
CA LEU A 403 -10.99 5.12 -5.31
C LEU A 403 -10.18 6.42 -5.32
N TYR A 404 -10.25 7.16 -6.42
CA TYR A 404 -9.73 8.51 -6.58
C TYR A 404 -10.87 9.38 -7.12
N LEU A 405 -11.21 10.45 -6.40
CA LEU A 405 -12.39 11.24 -6.66
C LEU A 405 -12.02 12.71 -6.98
N ASN A 406 -12.67 13.27 -8.01
CA ASN A 406 -12.54 14.66 -8.40
C ASN A 406 -13.93 15.26 -8.63
N GLY A 407 -14.20 16.41 -8.00
CA GLY A 407 -15.48 17.10 -8.06
C GLY A 407 -15.63 18.10 -6.93
N ASP A 408 -16.81 18.68 -6.77
CA ASP A 408 -17.12 19.55 -5.66
C ASP A 408 -17.11 18.78 -4.34
N ASN A 409 -16.61 19.41 -3.27
CA ASN A 409 -16.40 18.74 -1.98
C ASN A 409 -17.67 18.08 -1.41
N GLU A 410 -18.83 18.78 -1.51
CA GLU A 410 -20.12 18.27 -1.03
C GLU A 410 -20.55 17.04 -1.82
N ASN A 411 -20.34 17.04 -3.13
CA ASN A 411 -20.65 15.91 -4.02
C ASN A 411 -19.74 14.72 -3.77
N ILE A 412 -18.44 14.96 -3.53
CA ILE A 412 -17.48 13.90 -3.12
C ILE A 412 -17.92 13.24 -1.81
N VAL A 413 -18.34 14.06 -0.82
CA VAL A 413 -18.85 13.53 0.45
C VAL A 413 -20.07 12.65 0.23
N ALA A 414 -21.04 13.08 -0.61
CA ALA A 414 -22.22 12.28 -0.93
C ALA A 414 -21.84 10.90 -1.52
N VAL A 415 -20.90 10.87 -2.48
CA VAL A 415 -20.38 9.61 -3.05
C VAL A 415 -19.74 8.73 -1.99
N LEU A 416 -18.92 9.31 -1.12
CA LEU A 416 -18.26 8.56 -0.05
C LEU A 416 -19.25 8.00 0.98
N GLU A 417 -20.32 8.73 1.31
CA GLU A 417 -21.39 8.28 2.23
C GLU A 417 -22.22 7.16 1.63
N ASP A 418 -22.59 7.26 0.35
CA ASP A 418 -23.30 6.21 -0.40
C ASP A 418 -22.50 4.91 -0.40
N LEU A 419 -21.22 5.00 -0.77
CA LEU A 419 -20.33 3.85 -0.84
C LEU A 419 -20.02 3.25 0.53
N ARG A 420 -19.88 4.08 1.55
CA ARG A 420 -19.71 3.62 2.94
C ARG A 420 -20.92 2.85 3.41
N THR A 421 -22.10 3.40 3.21
CA THR A 421 -23.37 2.77 3.59
C THR A 421 -23.52 1.40 2.92
N LEU A 422 -23.20 1.32 1.63
CA LEU A 422 -23.23 0.05 0.90
C LEU A 422 -22.18 -0.93 1.42
N ALA A 423 -20.94 -0.48 1.61
CA ALA A 423 -19.85 -1.33 2.11
C ALA A 423 -20.20 -1.93 3.49
N GLU A 424 -20.67 -1.11 4.43
CA GLU A 424 -21.07 -1.56 5.77
C GLU A 424 -22.23 -2.55 5.73
N LYS A 425 -23.22 -2.32 4.87
CA LYS A 425 -24.31 -3.27 4.63
C LYS A 425 -23.84 -4.61 4.07
N ARG A 426 -22.69 -4.62 3.41
CA ARG A 426 -22.04 -5.82 2.83
C ARG A 426 -20.89 -6.37 3.69
N GLU A 427 -20.91 -6.08 4.99
CA GLU A 427 -19.87 -6.54 5.95
C GLU A 427 -18.46 -6.03 5.62
N GLY A 428 -18.36 -4.92 4.92
CA GLY A 428 -17.13 -4.27 4.52
C GLY A 428 -16.90 -2.95 5.25
N SER A 429 -15.96 -2.19 4.74
CA SER A 429 -15.61 -0.86 5.26
C SER A 429 -15.13 0.06 4.16
N LEU A 430 -15.29 1.39 4.37
CA LEU A 430 -14.67 2.43 3.58
C LEU A 430 -13.82 3.31 4.48
N VAL A 431 -12.55 3.48 4.11
CA VAL A 431 -11.57 4.31 4.82
C VAL A 431 -11.05 5.39 3.89
N LEU A 432 -11.06 6.63 4.36
CA LEU A 432 -10.41 7.74 3.65
C LEU A 432 -8.89 7.61 3.79
N LYS A 433 -8.19 7.48 2.67
CA LYS A 433 -6.72 7.36 2.65
C LYS A 433 -6.04 8.72 2.73
N SER A 434 -6.53 9.67 1.95
CA SER A 434 -5.97 11.01 1.88
C SER A 434 -6.98 12.00 1.31
N SER A 435 -6.85 13.28 1.70
CA SER A 435 -7.63 14.38 1.12
C SER A 435 -6.82 15.67 1.10
N GLN A 436 -6.71 16.29 -0.07
CA GLN A 436 -6.12 17.62 -0.26
C GLN A 436 -7.13 18.74 -0.06
N VAL A 437 -8.41 18.39 0.09
CA VAL A 437 -9.51 19.33 0.27
C VAL A 437 -10.25 19.06 1.57
N PHE A 438 -10.93 20.08 2.11
CA PHE A 438 -11.76 19.91 3.30
C PHE A 438 -13.06 19.18 2.92
N ILE A 439 -13.26 18.00 3.47
CA ILE A 439 -14.43 17.15 3.23
C ILE A 439 -15.38 17.11 4.44
N GLY A 440 -15.70 18.29 4.97
CA GLY A 440 -16.88 18.56 5.80
C GLY A 440 -17.17 17.63 6.99
N GLY A 441 -16.17 17.17 7.73
CA GLY A 441 -16.42 16.31 8.91
C GLY A 441 -16.65 14.84 8.60
N PHE A 442 -16.39 14.40 7.37
CA PHE A 442 -16.42 12.99 7.02
C PHE A 442 -15.42 12.17 7.88
N GLU A 443 -15.91 11.21 8.64
CA GLU A 443 -15.07 10.40 9.52
C GLU A 443 -14.19 9.44 8.69
N THR A 444 -12.88 9.53 8.85
CA THR A 444 -11.91 8.76 8.06
C THR A 444 -12.16 7.25 8.10
N TRP A 445 -12.44 6.72 9.29
CA TRP A 445 -12.56 5.28 9.56
C TRP A 445 -14.00 4.75 9.55
N GLY A 446 -14.98 5.61 9.29
CA GLY A 446 -16.38 5.32 9.53
C GLY A 446 -16.76 5.46 11.01
N ASP A 447 -18.01 5.13 11.34
CA ASP A 447 -18.50 5.07 12.70
C ASP A 447 -18.58 3.57 13.13
N PRO A 448 -17.50 3.01 13.65
CA PRO A 448 -17.49 1.61 14.05
C PRO A 448 -18.41 1.43 15.26
N GLN A 449 -19.59 0.91 15.00
CA GLN A 449 -20.55 0.56 16.02
C GLN A 449 -20.15 -0.75 16.71
N GLY A 450 -20.25 -0.79 18.03
CA GLY A 450 -20.06 -2.03 18.80
C GLY A 450 -18.78 -2.12 19.62
N ALA A 451 -18.34 -3.35 19.91
CA ALA A 451 -17.29 -3.67 20.89
C ALA A 451 -15.86 -3.21 20.47
N TYR A 452 -15.64 -2.86 19.22
CA TYR A 452 -14.28 -2.55 18.75
C TYR A 452 -13.72 -1.24 19.32
N VAL A 453 -14.47 -0.15 19.34
CA VAL A 453 -13.96 1.15 19.82
C VAL A 453 -13.63 1.11 21.31
N PRO A 454 -14.49 0.56 22.21
CA PRO A 454 -14.11 0.40 23.60
C PRO A 454 -12.85 -0.46 23.80
N LEU A 455 -12.68 -1.51 23.00
CA LEU A 455 -11.49 -2.37 23.07
C LEU A 455 -10.23 -1.61 22.61
N ILE A 456 -10.30 -0.86 21.50
CA ILE A 456 -9.20 -0.05 21.01
C ILE A 456 -8.81 1.00 22.05
N LYS A 457 -9.78 1.71 22.65
CA LYS A 457 -9.55 2.69 23.71
C LYS A 457 -8.89 2.07 24.93
N ALA A 458 -9.38 0.91 25.39
CA ALA A 458 -8.79 0.20 26.51
C ALA A 458 -7.35 -0.26 26.22
N THR A 459 -7.09 -0.74 25.01
CA THR A 459 -5.75 -1.13 24.56
C THR A 459 -4.82 0.08 24.50
N LYS A 460 -5.25 1.18 23.87
CA LYS A 460 -4.50 2.44 23.81
C LYS A 460 -4.12 2.93 25.21
N ALA A 461 -5.07 2.96 26.14
CA ALA A 461 -4.83 3.41 27.51
C ALA A 461 -3.80 2.55 28.28
N LYS A 462 -3.59 1.28 27.87
CA LYS A 462 -2.55 0.40 28.44
C LYS A 462 -1.17 0.68 27.88
N PHE A 463 -1.07 1.00 26.59
CA PHE A 463 0.20 1.25 25.92
C PHE A 463 0.63 2.73 25.99
N ASP A 464 -0.33 3.64 25.97
CA ASP A 464 -0.13 5.11 25.95
C ASP A 464 -1.12 5.78 26.91
N SER A 465 -0.86 5.65 28.20
CA SER A 465 -1.75 6.11 29.27
C SER A 465 -1.94 7.65 29.29
N ASN A 466 -0.94 8.41 28.84
CA ASN A 466 -0.97 9.87 28.79
C ASN A 466 -1.52 10.41 27.45
N GLY A 467 -1.76 9.52 26.48
CA GLY A 467 -2.33 9.89 25.19
C GLY A 467 -1.44 10.87 24.42
N ILE A 468 -0.21 10.46 24.12
CA ILE A 468 0.73 11.31 23.37
C ILE A 468 0.91 10.88 21.91
N LEU A 469 0.70 9.61 21.56
CA LEU A 469 1.00 9.09 20.24
C LEU A 469 -0.22 9.17 19.29
N ASN A 470 -0.07 9.85 18.16
CA ASN A 470 -1.08 9.97 17.10
C ASN A 470 -2.50 10.26 17.59
N VAL A 471 -2.62 11.16 18.57
CA VAL A 471 -3.86 11.45 19.32
C VAL A 471 -4.99 11.88 18.39
N GLY A 472 -6.10 11.18 18.47
CA GLY A 472 -7.30 11.44 17.67
C GLY A 472 -7.25 10.93 16.24
N ARG A 473 -6.14 10.32 15.78
CA ARG A 473 -5.94 9.96 14.37
C ARG A 473 -6.54 8.61 13.96
N TYR A 474 -6.74 7.73 14.92
CA TYR A 474 -7.22 6.38 14.65
C TYR A 474 -8.73 6.25 14.81
N MET A 475 -9.26 5.05 14.56
CA MET A 475 -10.67 4.68 14.68
C MET A 475 -11.23 5.05 16.05
N GLY A 476 -12.41 5.69 16.09
CA GLY A 476 -13.04 6.16 17.31
C GLY A 476 -12.33 7.34 17.99
N ARG A 477 -11.53 8.08 17.23
CA ARG A 477 -10.74 9.23 17.69
C ARG A 477 -9.75 8.87 18.81
N VAL A 478 -9.14 7.74 18.69
CA VAL A 478 -8.11 7.25 19.61
C VAL A 478 -6.73 7.76 19.24
#